data_d9fc24edabd56f92f0bcc6770c0bb634
#
_entry.id   d9fc24edabd56f92f0bcc6770c0bb634
#
_cell.length_a   1.000
_cell.length_b   1.000
_cell.length_c   1.000
_cell.angle_alpha   90.00
_cell.angle_beta   90.00
_cell.angle_gamma   90.00
#
_symmetry.space_group_name_H-M   'P 1'
#
loop_
_entity.id
_entity.type
_entity.pdbx_description
1 polymer ?
#
loop_
_entity_poly.entity_id
_entity_poly.type
_entity_poly.pdbx_seq_one_letter_code
_entity_poly.pdbx_strand_id
1 'polypeptide(L)'
;MRPFNFNIQKKAQVILFSMLMCNHGNVFAQEKVASNVTSNDGNKKYNVLFIVADDLNCDMGCFDDPIVKTPNLDKLRQHAVRFNNSYCQYPFSGPSRASFLTGYTPDRTGVLDLKTNFRDNLPAAVTLPELYKKNGYYTARVGKVFHANVPNDIGKPGMDDPQSWIDTYNPIGIDRTEEDKVINVTPDRPVGSALCYMATDGSDDEHTDAIGANIACTMIKKNKNKPFFIAMGFYRPHSPYVAPKKYFDLYPMDQITLPEVPEDDWVNRPIYERFTDPINWGVEETKLREAKRGYYAGISFMDAQIGKLLKTLEEEGVADKTIIVFCGDNGYNLGQHGMWKKQALFEHTTRTPLIFSVPGLTNNEGKSSRVVEMLDIYPTLANLCNLKNIPQDLQGKNLLPLLQNPDAAWDGAAYSVLLRTPNRFIKYMKKGERALGRTIRTERYRYTEWNDGEKGGELYDYQVDPNENDNLYNNPKYKKIQKELQEKLYRKIEK
;
A
#
# COMPACT_ATOMS: atom_id res chain seq x y z
N MET A 1 -30.84 35.68 40.85
CA MET A 1 -30.21 36.57 41.84
C MET A 1 -28.73 36.68 41.57
N ARG A 2 -28.33 37.86 41.42
CA ARG A 2 -27.07 38.57 41.14
C ARG A 2 -25.70 37.89 41.34
N PRO A 3 -24.69 38.37 40.55
CA PRO A 3 -23.32 37.89 40.53
C PRO A 3 -22.41 38.66 41.51
N PHE A 4 -21.24 38.13 41.80
CA PHE A 4 -20.15 38.88 42.42
C PHE A 4 -18.92 38.90 41.55
N ASN A 5 -18.58 40.10 41.06
CA ASN A 5 -17.31 40.54 40.51
C ASN A 5 -16.37 40.93 41.63
N PHE A 6 -15.07 40.64 41.52
CA PHE A 6 -14.06 41.44 42.15
C PHE A 6 -12.83 41.58 41.24
N ASN A 7 -12.58 42.85 40.91
CA ASN A 7 -11.48 43.38 40.15
C ASN A 7 -10.57 44.09 41.12
N ILE A 8 -9.27 43.87 41.13
CA ILE A 8 -8.29 44.84 41.67
C ILE A 8 -7.03 44.86 40.81
N GLN A 9 -6.76 46.10 40.39
CA GLN A 9 -5.59 46.53 39.61
C GLN A 9 -4.38 46.91 40.50
N LYS A 10 -3.19 46.88 39.86
CA LYS A 10 -2.01 47.77 40.00
C LYS A 10 -1.07 47.55 41.17
N LYS A 11 0.22 47.31 40.87
CA LYS A 11 1.31 48.34 40.88
C LYS A 11 2.62 47.80 40.32
N ALA A 12 3.19 48.59 39.42
CA ALA A 12 4.55 48.50 38.95
C ALA A 12 5.51 49.12 39.96
N GLN A 13 6.70 48.58 40.08
CA GLN A 13 7.92 49.36 40.43
C GLN A 13 9.15 48.75 39.81
N VAL A 14 9.83 49.63 39.09
CA VAL A 14 11.14 49.49 38.43
C VAL A 14 12.23 49.56 39.52
N ILE A 15 13.23 48.67 39.45
CA ILE A 15 14.60 48.94 39.96
C ILE A 15 15.61 48.45 38.94
N LEU A 16 16.34 49.40 38.41
CA LEU A 16 17.53 49.29 37.56
C LEU A 16 18.75 49.07 38.45
N PHE A 17 19.58 48.07 38.24
CA PHE A 17 20.99 48.09 38.60
C PHE A 17 21.83 47.28 37.64
N SER A 18 22.72 47.98 37.00
CA SER A 18 23.76 47.52 36.10
C SER A 18 24.90 46.85 36.86
N MET A 19 25.45 45.76 36.35
CA MET A 19 26.91 45.57 36.29
C MET A 19 27.33 44.49 35.29
N LEU A 20 28.30 44.84 34.56
CA LEU A 20 29.07 44.24 33.49
C LEU A 20 29.75 42.90 33.81
N MET A 21 30.08 42.22 32.67
CA MET A 21 31.15 41.23 32.43
C MET A 21 30.73 39.77 32.60
N CYS A 22 30.76 38.94 31.63
CA CYS A 22 31.73 38.42 30.70
C CYS A 22 31.09 37.50 29.67
N ASN A 23 31.50 37.70 28.47
CA ASN A 23 31.30 36.86 27.29
C ASN A 23 31.52 35.36 27.51
N HIS A 24 30.60 34.53 27.06
CA HIS A 24 30.89 33.40 26.17
C HIS A 24 29.59 33.08 25.40
N GLY A 25 29.52 33.63 24.22
CA GLY A 25 28.45 33.37 23.27
C GLY A 25 28.57 31.94 22.73
N ASN A 26 27.53 31.18 22.91
CA ASN A 26 27.22 30.11 21.99
C ASN A 26 25.95 30.51 21.21
N VAL A 27 26.18 31.26 20.16
CA VAL A 27 25.23 31.48 19.08
C VAL A 27 25.17 30.15 18.34
N PHE A 28 24.10 29.39 18.57
CA PHE A 28 23.71 28.37 17.62
C PHE A 28 23.27 29.07 16.33
N ALA A 29 24.26 29.26 15.45
CA ALA A 29 24.00 29.54 14.07
C ALA A 29 23.22 28.36 13.50
N GLN A 30 21.95 28.57 13.20
CA GLN A 30 21.27 27.76 12.22
C GLN A 30 22.00 27.97 10.88
N GLU A 31 22.99 27.14 10.60
CA GLU A 31 23.46 26.95 9.24
C GLU A 31 22.27 26.52 8.39
N LYS A 32 21.82 27.45 7.58
CA LYS A 32 21.09 27.10 6.35
C LYS A 32 22.05 26.24 5.54
N VAL A 33 21.91 24.92 5.67
CA VAL A 33 22.42 23.99 4.66
C VAL A 33 21.62 24.31 3.40
N ALA A 34 22.12 25.26 2.64
CA ALA A 34 21.74 25.43 1.26
C ALA A 34 22.20 24.13 0.56
N SER A 35 21.28 23.19 0.42
CA SER A 35 21.47 22.05 -0.45
C SER A 35 21.77 22.61 -1.84
N ASN A 36 23.02 22.50 -2.27
CA ASN A 36 23.37 22.57 -3.68
C ASN A 36 22.73 21.34 -4.37
N VAL A 37 21.42 21.39 -4.54
CA VAL A 37 20.76 20.63 -5.58
C VAL A 37 21.24 21.28 -6.87
N THR A 38 22.24 20.67 -7.52
CA THR A 38 22.54 20.97 -8.91
C THR A 38 21.22 20.97 -9.63
N SER A 39 20.83 22.15 -10.10
CA SER A 39 19.65 22.39 -10.90
C SER A 39 19.68 21.38 -12.06
N ASN A 40 18.90 20.31 -11.89
CA ASN A 40 18.53 19.47 -13.00
C ASN A 40 17.88 20.42 -14.02
N ASP A 41 18.30 20.36 -15.25
CA ASP A 41 17.82 21.17 -16.36
C ASP A 41 16.30 21.39 -16.23
N GLY A 42 15.88 22.64 -15.94
CA GLY A 42 14.51 23.00 -15.57
C GLY A 42 13.44 22.73 -16.65
N ASN A 43 13.74 21.83 -17.59
CA ASN A 43 12.87 21.49 -18.72
C ASN A 43 12.69 19.97 -18.96
N LYS A 44 13.32 19.09 -18.17
CA LYS A 44 13.18 17.63 -18.39
C LYS A 44 11.89 17.14 -17.73
N LYS A 45 10.84 16.92 -18.52
CA LYS A 45 9.62 16.26 -18.05
C LYS A 45 9.82 14.75 -18.02
N TYR A 46 9.71 14.15 -16.85
CA TYR A 46 9.69 12.69 -16.72
C TYR A 46 8.37 12.11 -17.23
N ASN A 47 8.44 10.97 -17.87
CA ASN A 47 7.30 10.07 -18.00
C ASN A 47 7.08 9.32 -16.69
N VAL A 48 5.90 8.73 -16.52
CA VAL A 48 5.61 7.84 -15.39
C VAL A 48 5.00 6.55 -15.90
N LEU A 49 5.60 5.42 -15.50
CA LEU A 49 4.98 4.10 -15.55
C LEU A 49 4.59 3.72 -14.13
N PHE A 50 3.29 3.74 -13.86
CA PHE A 50 2.71 3.41 -12.55
C PHE A 50 2.17 1.98 -12.58
N ILE A 51 2.79 1.08 -11.82
CA ILE A 51 2.43 -0.35 -11.78
C ILE A 51 1.84 -0.66 -10.42
N VAL A 52 0.59 -1.15 -10.40
CA VAL A 52 -0.08 -1.56 -9.17
C VAL A 52 -0.60 -2.98 -9.29
N ALA A 53 -0.24 -3.83 -8.31
CA ALA A 53 -0.73 -5.21 -8.20
C ALA A 53 -1.87 -5.31 -7.19
N ASP A 54 -2.74 -6.30 -7.37
CA ASP A 54 -3.91 -6.53 -6.52
C ASP A 54 -3.62 -7.62 -5.49
N ASP A 55 -3.79 -7.31 -4.20
CA ASP A 55 -3.55 -8.26 -3.09
C ASP A 55 -2.11 -8.77 -2.98
N LEU A 56 -1.12 -7.89 -3.12
CA LEU A 56 0.28 -8.29 -3.13
C LEU A 56 0.97 -8.01 -1.78
N ASN A 57 1.42 -9.08 -1.13
CA ASN A 57 2.31 -9.00 0.02
C ASN A 57 3.79 -8.87 -0.40
N CYS A 58 4.70 -8.86 0.57
CA CYS A 58 6.13 -8.72 0.31
C CYS A 58 6.87 -10.06 0.11
N ASP A 59 6.16 -11.20 -0.07
CA ASP A 59 6.80 -12.49 -0.38
C ASP A 59 7.28 -12.47 -1.84
N MET A 60 8.43 -11.85 -2.10
CA MET A 60 9.04 -11.69 -3.43
C MET A 60 10.55 -11.62 -3.32
N GLY A 61 11.27 -12.14 -4.33
CA GLY A 61 12.73 -12.08 -4.40
C GLY A 61 13.27 -10.66 -4.24
N CYS A 62 12.63 -9.67 -4.88
CA CYS A 62 13.00 -8.27 -4.74
C CYS A 62 12.78 -7.69 -3.31
N PHE A 63 12.12 -8.41 -2.42
CA PHE A 63 11.98 -8.13 -0.98
C PHE A 63 12.69 -9.17 -0.11
N ASP A 64 13.67 -9.87 -0.67
CA ASP A 64 14.54 -10.85 0.01
C ASP A 64 13.82 -12.17 0.38
N ASP A 65 12.64 -12.47 -0.20
CA ASP A 65 12.02 -13.80 -0.08
C ASP A 65 12.85 -14.85 -0.86
N PRO A 66 13.25 -15.97 -0.23
CA PRO A 66 14.12 -16.94 -0.87
C PRO A 66 13.39 -17.86 -1.88
N ILE A 67 12.07 -17.92 -1.82
CA ILE A 67 11.26 -18.88 -2.58
C ILE A 67 10.69 -18.24 -3.85
N VAL A 68 10.03 -17.09 -3.72
CA VAL A 68 9.26 -16.46 -4.78
C VAL A 68 10.17 -15.80 -5.82
N LYS A 69 9.99 -16.18 -7.08
CA LYS A 69 10.87 -15.76 -8.19
C LYS A 69 10.31 -14.51 -8.89
N THR A 70 11.07 -13.41 -8.82
CA THR A 70 10.72 -12.12 -9.43
C THR A 70 11.91 -11.51 -10.18
N PRO A 71 12.50 -12.18 -11.17
CA PRO A 71 13.76 -11.77 -11.78
C PRO A 71 13.73 -10.40 -12.45
N ASN A 72 12.55 -9.93 -12.93
CA ASN A 72 12.41 -8.61 -13.55
C ASN A 72 12.34 -7.49 -12.50
N LEU A 73 11.62 -7.69 -11.41
CA LEU A 73 11.63 -6.79 -10.27
C LEU A 73 12.96 -6.80 -9.54
N ASP A 74 13.64 -7.96 -9.45
CA ASP A 74 15.01 -8.08 -8.92
C ASP A 74 16.00 -7.25 -9.74
N LYS A 75 15.85 -7.22 -11.08
CA LYS A 75 16.63 -6.35 -11.96
C LYS A 75 16.26 -4.88 -11.75
N LEU A 76 14.98 -4.54 -11.65
CA LEU A 76 14.52 -3.16 -11.43
C LEU A 76 15.07 -2.58 -10.12
N ARG A 77 15.08 -3.35 -9.02
CA ARG A 77 15.54 -2.88 -7.71
C ARG A 77 17.01 -2.42 -7.72
N GLN A 78 17.84 -2.94 -8.63
CA GLN A 78 19.25 -2.53 -8.73
C GLN A 78 19.43 -1.05 -9.08
N HIS A 79 18.39 -0.42 -9.64
CA HIS A 79 18.35 1.01 -10.00
C HIS A 79 17.15 1.71 -9.37
N ALA A 80 16.81 1.33 -8.14
CA ALA A 80 15.61 1.81 -7.46
C ALA A 80 15.83 1.93 -5.94
N VAL A 81 14.95 2.66 -5.27
CA VAL A 81 14.79 2.60 -3.82
C VAL A 81 13.58 1.73 -3.51
N ARG A 82 13.82 0.67 -2.73
CA ARG A 82 12.82 -0.21 -2.15
C ARG A 82 12.47 0.24 -0.73
N PHE A 83 11.19 0.39 -0.43
CA PHE A 83 10.70 0.70 0.92
C PHE A 83 10.22 -0.58 1.59
N ASN A 84 10.98 -1.04 2.60
CA ASN A 84 10.66 -2.28 3.31
C ASN A 84 9.42 -2.17 4.21
N ASN A 85 9.12 -0.96 4.68
CA ASN A 85 8.06 -0.65 5.62
C ASN A 85 7.09 0.37 5.00
N SER A 86 6.45 -0.02 3.90
CA SER A 86 5.39 0.73 3.23
C SER A 86 4.02 0.15 3.60
N TYR A 87 3.05 1.01 3.92
CA TYR A 87 1.75 0.58 4.46
C TYR A 87 0.58 1.22 3.70
N CYS A 88 -0.44 0.41 3.41
CA CYS A 88 -1.71 0.89 2.89
C CYS A 88 -2.57 1.50 4.01
N GLN A 89 -3.45 2.43 3.67
CA GLN A 89 -4.34 3.08 4.62
C GLN A 89 -5.56 2.24 4.98
N TYR A 90 -5.80 1.19 4.20
CA TYR A 90 -6.88 0.24 4.45
C TYR A 90 -6.51 -1.11 3.81
N PRO A 91 -6.54 -2.22 4.54
CA PRO A 91 -6.20 -3.54 3.98
C PRO A 91 -7.36 -4.13 3.16
N PHE A 92 -7.79 -3.37 2.15
CA PHE A 92 -8.84 -3.74 1.20
C PHE A 92 -8.81 -2.83 -0.03
N SER A 93 -8.92 -3.41 -1.23
CA SER A 93 -8.60 -2.76 -2.51
C SER A 93 -9.34 -1.45 -2.77
N GLY A 94 -10.66 -1.37 -2.56
CA GLY A 94 -11.45 -0.16 -2.83
C GLY A 94 -10.98 1.05 -2.04
N PRO A 95 -11.01 0.99 -0.70
CA PRO A 95 -10.56 2.09 0.17
C PRO A 95 -9.08 2.44 -0.02
N SER A 96 -8.19 1.45 -0.15
CA SER A 96 -6.77 1.69 -0.33
C SER A 96 -6.49 2.44 -1.63
N ARG A 97 -7.07 1.99 -2.76
CA ARG A 97 -6.90 2.63 -4.06
C ARG A 97 -7.48 4.04 -4.09
N ALA A 98 -8.66 4.25 -3.48
CA ALA A 98 -9.20 5.59 -3.29
C ALA A 98 -8.22 6.48 -2.51
N SER A 99 -7.58 5.96 -1.45
CA SER A 99 -6.64 6.70 -0.64
C SER A 99 -5.40 7.15 -1.41
N PHE A 100 -4.61 6.22 -1.97
CA PHE A 100 -3.35 6.61 -2.58
C PHE A 100 -3.53 7.36 -3.91
N LEU A 101 -4.65 7.17 -4.63
CA LEU A 101 -4.93 7.91 -5.87
C LEU A 101 -5.48 9.31 -5.61
N THR A 102 -6.12 9.58 -4.47
CA THR A 102 -6.57 10.91 -4.07
C THR A 102 -5.59 11.64 -3.16
N GLY A 103 -4.69 10.92 -2.46
CA GLY A 103 -3.79 11.46 -1.46
C GLY A 103 -4.46 11.73 -0.09
N TYR A 104 -5.65 11.14 0.16
CA TYR A 104 -6.44 11.31 1.38
C TYR A 104 -6.67 9.99 2.10
N THR A 105 -6.74 10.03 3.44
CA THR A 105 -7.05 8.85 4.26
C THR A 105 -8.47 8.34 4.03
N PRO A 106 -8.78 7.08 4.38
CA PRO A 106 -10.13 6.54 4.28
C PRO A 106 -11.15 7.31 5.12
N ASP A 107 -10.75 7.86 6.26
CA ASP A 107 -11.62 8.72 7.09
C ASP A 107 -12.05 9.97 6.30
N ARG A 108 -11.18 10.54 5.48
CA ARG A 108 -11.48 11.71 4.65
C ARG A 108 -12.19 11.35 3.35
N THR A 109 -11.79 10.28 2.67
CA THR A 109 -12.48 9.85 1.44
C THR A 109 -13.89 9.31 1.73
N GLY A 110 -14.14 8.86 2.97
CA GLY A 110 -15.37 8.17 3.36
C GLY A 110 -15.54 6.80 2.72
N VAL A 111 -14.51 6.29 2.03
CA VAL A 111 -14.54 4.97 1.39
C VAL A 111 -14.04 3.92 2.38
N LEU A 112 -14.96 3.14 2.92
CA LEU A 112 -14.69 2.08 3.91
C LEU A 112 -15.18 0.70 3.45
N ASP A 113 -15.63 0.60 2.18
CA ASP A 113 -16.15 -0.62 1.57
C ASP A 113 -15.82 -0.67 0.07
N LEU A 114 -16.37 -1.67 -0.65
CA LEU A 114 -16.17 -1.85 -2.09
C LEU A 114 -17.29 -1.28 -2.97
N LYS A 115 -18.21 -0.51 -2.42
CA LYS A 115 -19.39 0.02 -3.12
C LYS A 115 -19.40 1.54 -3.18
N THR A 116 -18.78 2.20 -2.21
CA THR A 116 -18.72 3.66 -2.10
C THR A 116 -17.72 4.21 -3.12
N ASN A 117 -18.17 5.13 -3.96
CA ASN A 117 -17.29 5.89 -4.83
C ASN A 117 -16.75 7.11 -4.07
N PHE A 118 -15.45 7.36 -4.12
CA PHE A 118 -14.85 8.53 -3.45
C PHE A 118 -15.42 9.86 -3.98
N ARG A 119 -15.87 9.92 -5.24
CA ARG A 119 -16.50 11.11 -5.84
C ARG A 119 -17.83 11.49 -5.19
N ASP A 120 -18.52 10.53 -4.56
CA ASP A 120 -19.76 10.82 -3.85
C ASP A 120 -19.50 11.69 -2.61
N ASN A 121 -18.36 11.51 -1.97
CA ASN A 121 -17.94 12.25 -0.78
C ASN A 121 -17.03 13.45 -1.10
N LEU A 122 -16.19 13.32 -2.11
CA LEU A 122 -15.18 14.29 -2.52
C LEU A 122 -15.28 14.60 -4.03
N PRO A 123 -16.36 15.23 -4.50
CA PRO A 123 -16.59 15.45 -5.94
C PRO A 123 -15.52 16.33 -6.60
N ALA A 124 -14.89 17.22 -5.84
CA ALA A 124 -13.85 18.13 -6.31
C ALA A 124 -12.41 17.61 -6.13
N ALA A 125 -12.22 16.39 -5.56
CA ALA A 125 -10.89 15.84 -5.37
C ALA A 125 -10.17 15.67 -6.72
N VAL A 126 -8.92 16.10 -6.78
CA VAL A 126 -8.06 15.89 -7.95
C VAL A 126 -7.22 14.64 -7.69
N THR A 127 -7.46 13.60 -8.47
CA THR A 127 -6.66 12.37 -8.35
C THR A 127 -5.26 12.57 -8.92
N LEU A 128 -4.31 11.73 -8.53
CA LEU A 128 -2.94 11.78 -9.06
C LEU A 128 -2.92 11.74 -10.60
N PRO A 129 -3.56 10.78 -11.30
CA PRO A 129 -3.56 10.79 -12.76
C PRO A 129 -4.34 11.98 -13.36
N GLU A 130 -5.39 12.47 -12.70
CA GLU A 130 -6.09 13.70 -13.13
C GLU A 130 -5.16 14.91 -13.03
N LEU A 131 -4.32 15.02 -12.00
CA LEU A 131 -3.32 16.09 -11.88
C LEU A 131 -2.33 16.05 -13.05
N TYR A 132 -1.84 14.86 -13.42
CA TYR A 132 -0.99 14.68 -14.60
C TYR A 132 -1.70 15.15 -15.89
N LYS A 133 -2.95 14.75 -16.11
CA LYS A 133 -3.77 15.16 -17.25
C LYS A 133 -3.92 16.67 -17.31
N LYS A 134 -4.21 17.32 -16.17
CA LYS A 134 -4.30 18.80 -16.06
C LYS A 134 -2.97 19.51 -16.33
N ASN A 135 -1.83 18.81 -16.17
CA ASN A 135 -0.49 19.31 -16.49
C ASN A 135 -0.01 18.93 -17.93
N GLY A 136 -0.93 18.48 -18.78
CA GLY A 136 -0.66 18.22 -20.19
C GLY A 136 0.02 16.89 -20.50
N TYR A 137 -0.03 15.94 -19.57
CA TYR A 137 0.43 14.57 -19.81
C TYR A 137 -0.65 13.77 -20.54
N TYR A 138 -0.21 12.87 -21.40
CA TYR A 138 -1.08 11.78 -21.84
C TYR A 138 -1.29 10.83 -20.67
N THR A 139 -2.53 10.56 -20.29
CA THR A 139 -2.85 9.66 -19.18
C THR A 139 -3.65 8.46 -19.67
N ALA A 140 -3.16 7.26 -19.36
CA ALA A 140 -3.86 6.03 -19.74
C ALA A 140 -3.86 5.03 -18.58
N ARG A 141 -4.95 4.26 -18.49
CA ARG A 141 -5.10 3.13 -17.59
C ARG A 141 -5.33 1.84 -18.36
N VAL A 142 -4.63 0.79 -17.95
CA VAL A 142 -4.85 -0.58 -18.41
C VAL A 142 -5.08 -1.47 -17.19
N GLY A 143 -6.16 -2.26 -17.18
CA GLY A 143 -6.50 -3.16 -16.08
C GLY A 143 -6.97 -2.45 -14.80
N LYS A 144 -6.69 -3.02 -13.63
CA LYS A 144 -7.25 -2.62 -12.33
C LYS A 144 -6.40 -1.55 -11.63
N VAL A 145 -6.68 -0.27 -11.85
CA VAL A 145 -6.04 0.86 -11.15
C VAL A 145 -6.95 1.40 -10.04
N PHE A 146 -8.17 1.83 -10.35
CA PHE A 146 -9.25 1.96 -9.37
C PHE A 146 -9.86 0.60 -9.05
N HIS A 147 -10.83 0.58 -8.12
CA HIS A 147 -11.41 -0.69 -7.70
C HIS A 147 -12.27 -1.33 -8.79
N ALA A 148 -12.05 -2.62 -9.00
CA ALA A 148 -12.90 -3.52 -9.77
C ALA A 148 -12.99 -4.86 -9.03
N ASN A 149 -14.17 -5.47 -9.00
CA ASN A 149 -14.35 -6.76 -8.35
C ASN A 149 -13.70 -7.87 -9.21
N VAL A 150 -12.89 -8.71 -8.57
CA VAL A 150 -12.21 -9.83 -9.24
C VAL A 150 -12.90 -11.15 -8.85
N PRO A 151 -13.27 -11.98 -9.81
CA PRO A 151 -13.10 -11.86 -11.26
C PRO A 151 -14.25 -11.14 -12.01
N ASN A 152 -15.34 -10.75 -11.33
CA ASN A 152 -16.60 -10.33 -11.94
C ASN A 152 -16.51 -9.10 -12.86
N ASP A 153 -15.56 -8.19 -12.58
CA ASP A 153 -15.37 -6.95 -13.34
C ASP A 153 -14.12 -7.01 -14.26
N ILE A 154 -13.45 -8.16 -14.40
CA ILE A 154 -12.46 -8.35 -15.46
C ILE A 154 -13.14 -8.12 -16.81
N GLY A 155 -12.54 -7.30 -17.66
CA GLY A 155 -13.12 -6.86 -18.92
C GLY A 155 -14.06 -5.65 -18.80
N LYS A 156 -14.25 -5.09 -17.60
CA LYS A 156 -15.14 -3.96 -17.33
C LYS A 156 -14.39 -2.82 -16.63
N PRO A 157 -14.90 -1.57 -16.68
CA PRO A 157 -14.24 -0.43 -16.02
C PRO A 157 -14.23 -0.51 -14.48
N GLY A 158 -15.17 -1.26 -13.86
CA GLY A 158 -15.35 -1.23 -12.41
C GLY A 158 -15.74 0.16 -11.89
N MET A 159 -15.22 0.55 -10.73
CA MET A 159 -15.44 1.86 -10.11
C MET A 159 -14.35 2.86 -10.55
N ASP A 160 -14.11 2.97 -11.87
CA ASP A 160 -13.09 3.86 -12.44
C ASP A 160 -13.44 5.34 -12.27
N ASP A 161 -12.44 6.20 -12.41
CA ASP A 161 -12.59 7.66 -12.44
C ASP A 161 -12.34 8.22 -13.86
N PRO A 162 -13.38 8.49 -14.65
CA PRO A 162 -13.21 8.98 -16.03
C PRO A 162 -12.48 10.32 -16.13
N GLN A 163 -12.48 11.15 -15.08
CA GLN A 163 -11.77 12.42 -15.07
C GLN A 163 -10.25 12.24 -15.11
N SER A 164 -9.77 11.10 -14.59
CA SER A 164 -8.36 10.77 -14.49
C SER A 164 -7.68 10.46 -15.83
N TRP A 165 -8.41 9.98 -16.82
CA TRP A 165 -7.83 9.33 -17.99
C TRP A 165 -8.20 9.98 -19.32
N ILE A 166 -7.30 9.87 -20.30
CA ILE A 166 -7.57 10.09 -21.72
C ILE A 166 -8.03 8.78 -22.35
N ASP A 167 -7.29 7.70 -22.09
CA ASP A 167 -7.63 6.37 -22.59
C ASP A 167 -7.73 5.33 -21.46
N THR A 168 -8.68 4.39 -21.59
CA THR A 168 -8.86 3.29 -20.63
C THR A 168 -9.04 1.97 -21.37
N TYR A 169 -8.41 0.91 -20.83
CA TYR A 169 -8.47 -0.43 -21.41
C TYR A 169 -8.80 -1.46 -20.33
N ASN A 170 -9.77 -2.33 -20.65
CA ASN A 170 -10.24 -3.37 -19.76
C ASN A 170 -9.96 -4.74 -20.42
N PRO A 171 -8.73 -5.29 -20.27
CA PRO A 171 -8.38 -6.57 -20.86
C PRO A 171 -9.21 -7.71 -20.26
N ILE A 172 -9.42 -8.76 -21.04
CA ILE A 172 -10.07 -9.98 -20.63
C ILE A 172 -9.36 -11.16 -21.29
N GLY A 173 -9.04 -12.18 -20.51
CA GLY A 173 -8.36 -13.40 -20.95
C GLY A 173 -9.01 -14.66 -20.38
N ILE A 174 -8.34 -15.80 -20.57
CA ILE A 174 -8.81 -17.12 -20.19
C ILE A 174 -9.04 -17.26 -18.67
N ASP A 175 -8.33 -16.53 -17.87
CA ASP A 175 -8.51 -16.47 -16.41
C ASP A 175 -9.88 -15.90 -15.99
N ARG A 176 -10.62 -15.30 -16.92
CA ARG A 176 -12.02 -14.91 -16.74
C ARG A 176 -12.98 -15.76 -17.56
N THR A 177 -12.63 -16.08 -18.81
CA THR A 177 -13.53 -16.83 -19.70
C THR A 177 -13.62 -18.32 -19.34
N GLU A 178 -12.65 -18.86 -18.61
CA GLU A 178 -12.58 -20.23 -18.13
C GLU A 178 -12.65 -20.35 -16.59
N GLU A 179 -13.29 -19.38 -15.94
CA GLU A 179 -13.44 -19.32 -14.48
C GLU A 179 -14.09 -20.56 -13.87
N ASP A 180 -14.93 -21.26 -14.62
CA ASP A 180 -15.58 -22.52 -14.23
C ASP A 180 -14.61 -23.68 -14.02
N LYS A 181 -13.39 -23.59 -14.54
CA LYS A 181 -12.32 -24.60 -14.40
C LYS A 181 -11.47 -24.42 -13.13
N VAL A 182 -11.64 -23.33 -12.36
CA VAL A 182 -10.84 -23.10 -11.17
C VAL A 182 -11.11 -24.13 -10.08
N ILE A 183 -10.05 -24.60 -9.45
CA ILE A 183 -10.13 -25.47 -8.26
C ILE A 183 -10.40 -24.58 -7.05
N ASN A 184 -11.58 -24.68 -6.46
CA ASN A 184 -11.99 -23.93 -5.28
C ASN A 184 -11.86 -24.80 -4.02
N VAL A 185 -10.87 -24.51 -3.18
CA VAL A 185 -10.63 -25.26 -1.93
C VAL A 185 -11.48 -24.77 -0.75
N THR A 186 -12.23 -23.68 -0.94
CA THR A 186 -13.22 -23.13 0.00
C THR A 186 -14.58 -22.95 -0.70
N PRO A 187 -15.27 -24.06 -1.07
CA PRO A 187 -16.42 -24.03 -1.99
C PRO A 187 -17.62 -23.22 -1.49
N ASP A 188 -17.76 -23.01 -0.19
CA ASP A 188 -18.79 -22.16 0.40
C ASP A 188 -18.59 -20.66 0.12
N ARG A 189 -17.44 -20.28 -0.46
CA ARG A 189 -17.09 -18.89 -0.77
C ARG A 189 -17.14 -18.64 -2.27
N PRO A 190 -17.65 -17.47 -2.70
CA PRO A 190 -17.56 -17.09 -4.12
C PRO A 190 -16.10 -16.98 -4.56
N VAL A 191 -15.79 -17.29 -5.81
CA VAL A 191 -14.44 -17.39 -6.39
C VAL A 191 -13.54 -16.20 -6.02
N GLY A 192 -14.01 -14.96 -6.12
CA GLY A 192 -13.23 -13.77 -5.75
C GLY A 192 -12.90 -13.65 -4.24
N SER A 193 -13.64 -14.37 -3.37
CA SER A 193 -13.38 -14.41 -1.92
C SER A 193 -12.93 -15.78 -1.41
N ALA A 194 -12.80 -16.76 -2.31
CA ALA A 194 -12.35 -18.11 -2.01
C ALA A 194 -10.83 -18.24 -2.08
N LEU A 195 -10.28 -19.34 -1.55
CA LEU A 195 -8.97 -19.84 -1.92
C LEU A 195 -9.18 -20.73 -3.15
N CYS A 196 -8.81 -20.24 -4.31
CA CYS A 196 -8.96 -20.98 -5.56
C CYS A 196 -7.84 -20.67 -6.53
N TYR A 197 -7.45 -21.67 -7.30
CA TYR A 197 -6.34 -21.60 -8.22
C TYR A 197 -6.62 -22.36 -9.50
N MET A 198 -5.88 -22.03 -10.56
CA MET A 198 -5.90 -22.75 -11.83
C MET A 198 -4.52 -22.62 -12.51
N ALA A 199 -3.89 -23.76 -12.78
CA ALA A 199 -2.74 -23.85 -13.67
C ALA A 199 -3.27 -24.10 -15.09
N THR A 200 -3.01 -23.20 -16.02
CA THR A 200 -3.48 -23.31 -17.40
C THR A 200 -2.38 -23.86 -18.31
N ASP A 201 -2.76 -24.58 -19.35
CA ASP A 201 -1.82 -25.03 -20.40
C ASP A 201 -1.57 -23.95 -21.47
N GLY A 202 -2.26 -22.80 -21.40
CA GLY A 202 -2.16 -21.72 -22.35
C GLY A 202 -0.86 -20.92 -22.24
N SER A 203 -0.61 -20.10 -23.25
CA SER A 203 0.50 -19.14 -23.27
C SER A 203 0.21 -17.95 -22.33
N ASP A 204 1.25 -17.17 -22.00
CA ASP A 204 1.07 -15.92 -21.23
C ASP A 204 0.03 -14.99 -21.90
N ASP A 205 0.10 -14.84 -23.22
CA ASP A 205 -0.67 -13.85 -23.99
C ASP A 205 -2.19 -14.17 -24.07
N GLU A 206 -2.62 -15.31 -23.56
CA GLU A 206 -4.06 -15.65 -23.41
C GLU A 206 -4.65 -15.13 -22.09
N HIS A 207 -3.82 -14.67 -21.16
CA HIS A 207 -4.24 -14.22 -19.82
C HIS A 207 -4.47 -12.71 -19.77
N THR A 208 -5.45 -12.31 -18.96
CA THR A 208 -5.85 -10.90 -18.80
C THR A 208 -4.68 -9.95 -18.55
N ASP A 209 -3.78 -10.30 -17.63
CA ASP A 209 -2.67 -9.43 -17.24
C ASP A 209 -1.60 -9.31 -18.34
N ALA A 210 -1.37 -10.37 -19.11
CA ALA A 210 -0.45 -10.31 -20.24
C ALA A 210 -1.03 -9.53 -21.43
N ILE A 211 -2.31 -9.71 -21.74
CA ILE A 211 -3.04 -8.88 -22.71
C ILE A 211 -2.92 -7.41 -22.29
N GLY A 212 -3.15 -7.11 -20.99
CA GLY A 212 -2.99 -5.77 -20.44
C GLY A 212 -1.58 -5.21 -20.61
N ALA A 213 -0.55 -5.99 -20.29
CA ALA A 213 0.84 -5.58 -20.46
C ALA A 213 1.16 -5.28 -21.93
N ASN A 214 0.70 -6.10 -22.87
CA ASN A 214 0.89 -5.87 -24.32
C ASN A 214 0.19 -4.57 -24.78
N ILE A 215 -1.00 -4.26 -24.24
CA ILE A 215 -1.68 -2.98 -24.50
C ILE A 215 -0.85 -1.83 -23.94
N ALA A 216 -0.36 -1.92 -22.68
CA ALA A 216 0.46 -0.88 -22.06
C ALA A 216 1.78 -0.66 -22.84
N CYS A 217 2.44 -1.72 -23.31
CA CYS A 217 3.58 -1.63 -24.22
C CYS A 217 3.25 -0.85 -25.50
N THR A 218 2.08 -1.11 -26.08
CA THR A 218 1.59 -0.38 -27.26
C THR A 218 1.36 1.12 -26.95
N MET A 219 0.83 1.43 -25.75
CA MET A 219 0.64 2.83 -25.33
C MET A 219 1.98 3.55 -25.14
N ILE A 220 2.99 2.89 -24.56
CA ILE A 220 4.35 3.44 -24.43
C ILE A 220 4.91 3.77 -25.81
N LYS A 221 4.86 2.83 -26.76
CA LYS A 221 5.34 3.01 -28.15
C LYS A 221 4.67 4.19 -28.85
N LYS A 222 3.35 4.31 -28.77
CA LYS A 222 2.56 5.39 -29.40
C LYS A 222 2.83 6.76 -28.80
N ASN A 223 3.21 6.82 -27.52
CA ASN A 223 3.33 8.08 -26.77
C ASN A 223 4.77 8.46 -26.41
N LYS A 224 5.78 7.76 -26.89
CA LYS A 224 7.22 7.97 -26.55
C LYS A 224 7.75 9.39 -26.78
N ASN A 225 7.10 10.16 -27.66
CA ASN A 225 7.53 11.51 -28.03
C ASN A 225 6.81 12.62 -27.25
N LYS A 226 5.96 12.30 -26.28
CA LYS A 226 5.26 13.26 -25.41
C LYS A 226 5.26 12.74 -23.98
N PRO A 227 5.15 13.63 -22.97
CA PRO A 227 5.10 13.18 -21.59
C PRO A 227 3.85 12.34 -21.34
N PHE A 228 4.01 11.22 -20.67
CA PHE A 228 2.90 10.31 -20.34
C PHE A 228 2.90 9.88 -18.86
N PHE A 229 1.70 9.60 -18.37
CA PHE A 229 1.43 8.83 -17.17
C PHE A 229 0.62 7.60 -17.59
N ILE A 230 1.27 6.45 -17.67
CA ILE A 230 0.62 5.18 -18.01
C ILE A 230 0.56 4.32 -16.76
N ALA A 231 -0.67 3.96 -16.37
CA ALA A 231 -0.92 3.08 -15.23
C ALA A 231 -1.28 1.67 -15.72
N MET A 232 -0.50 0.67 -15.28
CA MET A 232 -0.81 -0.75 -15.46
C MET A 232 -1.24 -1.34 -14.13
N GLY A 233 -2.51 -1.73 -14.04
CA GLY A 233 -3.08 -2.40 -12.89
C GLY A 233 -3.24 -3.90 -13.15
N PHE A 234 -2.40 -4.70 -12.48
CA PHE A 234 -2.48 -6.15 -12.54
C PHE A 234 -3.60 -6.67 -11.64
N TYR A 235 -4.28 -7.72 -12.10
CA TYR A 235 -5.24 -8.46 -11.30
C TYR A 235 -4.55 -9.51 -10.42
N ARG A 236 -3.37 -10.03 -10.85
CA ARG A 236 -2.58 -10.98 -10.05
C ARG A 236 -1.79 -10.22 -8.98
N PRO A 237 -1.56 -10.89 -7.83
CA PRO A 237 -1.95 -12.26 -7.45
C PRO A 237 -3.34 -12.40 -6.78
N HIS A 238 -4.31 -11.50 -6.98
CA HIS A 238 -5.67 -11.67 -6.41
C HIS A 238 -6.31 -13.00 -6.83
N SER A 239 -7.07 -13.62 -5.92
CA SER A 239 -7.85 -14.83 -6.17
C SER A 239 -8.96 -14.59 -7.22
N PRO A 240 -9.21 -15.55 -8.14
CA PRO A 240 -8.55 -16.84 -8.30
C PRO A 240 -7.09 -16.70 -8.72
N TYR A 241 -6.20 -17.54 -8.16
CA TYR A 241 -4.79 -17.55 -8.49
C TYR A 241 -4.56 -18.29 -9.79
N VAL A 242 -4.70 -17.60 -10.91
CA VAL A 242 -4.60 -18.18 -12.26
C VAL A 242 -3.30 -17.75 -12.93
N ALA A 243 -2.54 -18.72 -13.40
CA ALA A 243 -1.34 -18.49 -14.18
C ALA A 243 -1.05 -19.69 -15.10
N PRO A 244 -0.27 -19.52 -16.18
CA PRO A 244 0.25 -20.64 -16.94
C PRO A 244 0.99 -21.64 -16.07
N LYS A 245 0.81 -22.93 -16.36
CA LYS A 245 1.40 -24.07 -15.62
C LYS A 245 2.90 -23.92 -15.37
N LYS A 246 3.65 -23.37 -16.31
CA LYS A 246 5.10 -23.16 -16.20
C LYS A 246 5.50 -22.34 -14.96
N TYR A 247 4.62 -21.43 -14.46
CA TYR A 247 4.87 -20.67 -13.23
C TYR A 247 4.57 -21.47 -11.98
N PHE A 248 3.59 -22.39 -12.02
CA PHE A 248 3.37 -23.36 -10.95
C PHE A 248 4.54 -24.34 -10.82
N ASP A 249 5.15 -24.73 -11.94
CA ASP A 249 6.28 -25.65 -11.97
C ASP A 249 7.58 -25.08 -11.35
N LEU A 250 7.65 -23.75 -11.16
CA LEU A 250 8.71 -23.10 -10.39
C LEU A 250 8.67 -23.43 -8.89
N TYR A 251 7.56 -23.95 -8.38
CA TYR A 251 7.27 -24.15 -6.97
C TYR A 251 6.90 -25.59 -6.67
N PRO A 252 7.86 -26.50 -6.46
CA PRO A 252 7.60 -27.85 -5.98
C PRO A 252 6.87 -27.82 -4.64
N MET A 253 5.92 -28.74 -4.41
CA MET A 253 5.05 -28.74 -3.23
C MET A 253 5.79 -28.95 -1.90
N ASP A 254 6.94 -29.59 -1.92
CA ASP A 254 7.83 -29.80 -0.77
C ASP A 254 8.51 -28.51 -0.31
N GLN A 255 8.60 -27.48 -1.17
CA GLN A 255 9.13 -26.16 -0.83
C GLN A 255 8.05 -25.18 -0.33
N ILE A 256 6.77 -25.52 -0.43
CA ILE A 256 5.68 -24.68 0.04
C ILE A 256 5.35 -25.03 1.50
N THR A 257 5.72 -24.15 2.43
CA THR A 257 5.43 -24.28 3.85
C THR A 257 4.34 -23.31 4.28
N LEU A 258 3.62 -23.63 5.35
CA LEU A 258 2.72 -22.71 6.03
C LEU A 258 3.38 -22.15 7.28
N PRO A 259 3.01 -20.93 7.72
CA PRO A 259 3.44 -20.40 9.00
C PRO A 259 2.96 -21.29 10.16
N GLU A 260 3.76 -21.41 11.19
CA GLU A 260 3.31 -21.97 12.46
C GLU A 260 2.35 -21.00 13.15
N VAL A 261 1.27 -21.53 13.69
CA VAL A 261 0.27 -20.76 14.46
C VAL A 261 0.25 -21.34 15.87
N PRO A 262 0.68 -20.58 16.91
CA PRO A 262 0.60 -21.04 18.29
C PRO A 262 -0.83 -21.40 18.70
N GLU A 263 -1.01 -22.38 19.57
CA GLU A 263 -2.35 -22.81 20.03
C GLU A 263 -3.11 -21.68 20.76
N ASP A 264 -2.39 -20.81 21.46
CA ASP A 264 -2.91 -19.66 22.20
C ASP A 264 -2.89 -18.34 21.43
N ASP A 265 -2.57 -18.36 20.15
CA ASP A 265 -2.39 -17.18 19.29
C ASP A 265 -3.57 -16.18 19.37
N TRP A 266 -4.80 -16.68 19.56
CA TRP A 266 -6.02 -15.86 19.63
C TRP A 266 -6.55 -15.57 21.03
N VAL A 267 -5.87 -16.01 22.10
CA VAL A 267 -6.37 -15.87 23.48
C VAL A 267 -6.46 -14.41 23.93
N ASN A 268 -5.50 -13.57 23.55
CA ASN A 268 -5.39 -12.18 24.01
C ASN A 268 -5.60 -11.14 22.89
N ARG A 269 -6.24 -11.53 21.79
CA ARG A 269 -6.51 -10.62 20.65
C ARG A 269 -7.97 -10.26 20.56
N PRO A 270 -8.30 -9.02 20.11
CA PRO A 270 -9.66 -8.65 19.80
C PRO A 270 -10.24 -9.54 18.70
N ILE A 271 -11.44 -10.09 18.93
CA ILE A 271 -12.09 -10.96 17.94
C ILE A 271 -12.33 -10.25 16.60
N TYR A 272 -12.44 -8.91 16.61
CA TYR A 272 -12.68 -8.10 15.42
C TYR A 272 -11.50 -8.11 14.44
N GLU A 273 -10.29 -8.48 14.89
CA GLU A 273 -9.13 -8.69 14.02
C GLU A 273 -9.27 -9.94 13.16
N ARG A 274 -10.00 -10.95 13.64
CA ARG A 274 -10.12 -12.27 13.01
C ARG A 274 -11.08 -12.27 11.83
N PHE A 275 -10.56 -12.30 10.61
CA PHE A 275 -11.36 -12.43 9.37
C PHE A 275 -11.58 -13.89 8.96
N THR A 276 -10.59 -14.75 9.18
CA THR A 276 -10.65 -16.18 8.88
C THR A 276 -11.20 -16.94 10.08
N ASP A 277 -12.41 -17.47 9.96
CA ASP A 277 -13.09 -18.22 11.02
C ASP A 277 -13.80 -19.46 10.41
N PRO A 278 -13.50 -20.67 10.87
CA PRO A 278 -12.41 -21.03 11.83
C PRO A 278 -11.01 -20.75 11.26
N ILE A 279 -9.96 -20.89 12.08
CA ILE A 279 -8.56 -20.81 11.66
C ILE A 279 -8.34 -21.66 10.41
N ASN A 280 -7.61 -21.12 9.43
CA ASN A 280 -7.40 -21.73 8.12
C ASN A 280 -8.72 -22.14 7.40
N TRP A 281 -9.86 -21.56 7.81
CA TRP A 281 -11.22 -21.95 7.39
C TRP A 281 -11.52 -23.44 7.51
N GLY A 282 -10.77 -24.17 8.38
CA GLY A 282 -10.88 -25.61 8.51
C GLY A 282 -10.44 -26.41 7.29
N VAL A 283 -9.70 -25.79 6.38
CA VAL A 283 -9.16 -26.43 5.18
C VAL A 283 -7.91 -27.23 5.53
N GLU A 284 -7.78 -28.41 4.94
CA GLU A 284 -6.64 -29.30 5.08
C GLU A 284 -5.34 -28.63 4.59
N GLU A 285 -4.23 -28.87 5.29
CA GLU A 285 -2.93 -28.26 5.04
C GLU A 285 -2.47 -28.41 3.58
N THR A 286 -2.60 -29.59 2.99
CA THR A 286 -2.21 -29.84 1.59
C THR A 286 -2.92 -28.91 0.64
N LYS A 287 -4.21 -28.66 0.86
CA LYS A 287 -5.02 -27.74 0.04
C LYS A 287 -4.64 -26.28 0.24
N LEU A 288 -4.28 -25.89 1.44
CA LEU A 288 -3.75 -24.56 1.74
C LEU A 288 -2.41 -24.34 1.06
N ARG A 289 -1.53 -25.32 1.05
CA ARG A 289 -0.24 -25.27 0.33
C ARG A 289 -0.43 -25.18 -1.19
N GLU A 290 -1.39 -25.91 -1.76
CA GLU A 290 -1.75 -25.79 -3.18
C GLU A 290 -2.23 -24.36 -3.51
N ALA A 291 -3.08 -23.75 -2.67
CA ALA A 291 -3.54 -22.38 -2.84
C ALA A 291 -2.38 -21.37 -2.73
N LYS A 292 -1.47 -21.55 -1.75
CA LYS A 292 -0.26 -20.71 -1.59
C LYS A 292 0.66 -20.82 -2.80
N ARG A 293 0.86 -22.03 -3.33
CA ARG A 293 1.57 -22.26 -4.59
C ARG A 293 0.97 -21.45 -5.75
N GLY A 294 -0.36 -21.44 -5.86
CA GLY A 294 -1.05 -20.67 -6.90
C GLY A 294 -0.82 -19.15 -6.75
N TYR A 295 -0.79 -18.65 -5.53
CA TYR A 295 -0.47 -17.25 -5.25
C TYR A 295 0.96 -16.91 -5.70
N TYR A 296 1.94 -17.74 -5.38
CA TYR A 296 3.35 -17.57 -5.81
C TYR A 296 3.51 -17.65 -7.33
N ALA A 297 2.82 -18.59 -7.97
CA ALA A 297 2.77 -18.69 -9.44
C ALA A 297 2.19 -17.41 -10.08
N GLY A 298 1.15 -16.84 -9.47
CA GLY A 298 0.56 -15.57 -9.89
C GLY A 298 1.54 -14.40 -9.80
N ILE A 299 2.38 -14.33 -8.76
CA ILE A 299 3.44 -13.32 -8.62
C ILE A 299 4.48 -13.46 -9.73
N SER A 300 5.00 -14.67 -9.97
CA SER A 300 6.01 -14.87 -11.02
C SER A 300 5.47 -14.63 -12.42
N PHE A 301 4.21 -14.95 -12.66
CA PHE A 301 3.53 -14.61 -13.92
C PHE A 301 3.43 -13.08 -14.09
N MET A 302 3.02 -12.35 -13.06
CA MET A 302 2.96 -10.89 -13.06
C MET A 302 4.34 -10.28 -13.31
N ASP A 303 5.38 -10.76 -12.62
CA ASP A 303 6.76 -10.31 -12.81
C ASP A 303 7.22 -10.44 -14.27
N ALA A 304 6.88 -11.55 -14.93
CA ALA A 304 7.20 -11.74 -16.34
C ALA A 304 6.51 -10.69 -17.24
N GLN A 305 5.29 -10.27 -16.91
CA GLN A 305 4.60 -9.23 -17.65
C GLN A 305 5.19 -7.83 -17.36
N ILE A 306 5.64 -7.56 -16.15
CA ILE A 306 6.42 -6.36 -15.82
C ILE A 306 7.70 -6.31 -16.66
N GLY A 307 8.38 -7.45 -16.84
CA GLY A 307 9.54 -7.55 -17.72
C GLY A 307 9.29 -7.06 -19.15
N LYS A 308 8.09 -7.32 -19.72
CA LYS A 308 7.71 -6.79 -21.05
C LYS A 308 7.63 -5.26 -21.05
N LEU A 309 7.08 -4.66 -20.00
CA LEU A 309 6.99 -3.20 -19.87
C LEU A 309 8.36 -2.55 -19.75
N LEU A 310 9.23 -3.08 -18.88
CA LEU A 310 10.60 -2.58 -18.70
C LEU A 310 11.40 -2.67 -19.99
N LYS A 311 11.37 -3.80 -20.66
CA LYS A 311 12.01 -4.02 -21.96
C LYS A 311 11.50 -3.03 -23.01
N THR A 312 10.18 -2.76 -23.04
CA THR A 312 9.60 -1.79 -23.99
C THR A 312 10.12 -0.37 -23.74
N LEU A 313 10.29 0.07 -22.48
CA LEU A 313 10.88 1.37 -22.19
C LEU A 313 12.32 1.49 -22.69
N GLU A 314 13.11 0.41 -22.55
CA GLU A 314 14.48 0.32 -23.05
C GLU A 314 14.53 0.38 -24.58
N GLU A 315 13.75 -0.47 -25.26
CA GLU A 315 13.69 -0.57 -26.74
C GLU A 315 13.20 0.74 -27.40
N GLU A 316 12.29 1.46 -26.75
CA GLU A 316 11.77 2.73 -27.28
C GLU A 316 12.63 3.95 -26.90
N GLY A 317 13.74 3.74 -26.17
CA GLY A 317 14.68 4.80 -25.77
C GLY A 317 14.06 5.82 -24.83
N VAL A 318 13.16 5.39 -23.95
CA VAL A 318 12.49 6.27 -22.97
C VAL A 318 12.75 5.86 -21.51
N ALA A 319 13.51 4.82 -21.24
CA ALA A 319 13.80 4.35 -19.90
C ALA A 319 14.52 5.41 -19.06
N ASP A 320 15.48 6.15 -19.64
CA ASP A 320 16.26 7.21 -19.00
C ASP A 320 15.49 8.49 -18.65
N LYS A 321 14.21 8.56 -19.03
CA LYS A 321 13.28 9.66 -18.71
C LYS A 321 11.94 9.18 -18.17
N THR A 322 11.84 7.92 -17.71
CA THR A 322 10.61 7.35 -17.18
C THR A 322 10.80 6.97 -15.70
N ILE A 323 10.04 7.61 -14.83
CA ILE A 323 9.92 7.17 -13.43
C ILE A 323 9.06 5.91 -13.42
N ILE A 324 9.53 4.88 -12.72
CA ILE A 324 8.78 3.64 -12.52
C ILE A 324 8.40 3.56 -11.04
N VAL A 325 7.10 3.41 -10.77
CA VAL A 325 6.58 3.10 -9.43
C VAL A 325 5.94 1.73 -9.50
N PHE A 326 6.39 0.82 -8.65
CA PHE A 326 5.75 -0.47 -8.44
C PHE A 326 5.23 -0.57 -7.02
N CYS A 327 3.96 -0.95 -6.86
CA CYS A 327 3.33 -1.14 -5.55
C CYS A 327 2.24 -2.21 -5.57
N GLY A 328 1.93 -2.76 -4.38
CA GLY A 328 0.67 -3.48 -4.14
C GLY A 328 -0.39 -2.52 -3.59
N ASP A 329 -1.66 -2.82 -3.76
CA ASP A 329 -2.73 -2.00 -3.17
C ASP A 329 -2.97 -2.28 -1.69
N ASN A 330 -2.73 -3.49 -1.25
CA ASN A 330 -2.70 -3.94 0.15
C ASN A 330 -1.87 -5.22 0.26
N GLY A 331 -1.48 -5.56 1.47
CA GLY A 331 -0.83 -6.82 1.78
C GLY A 331 -1.79 -8.00 1.81
N TYR A 332 -1.29 -9.20 2.22
CA TYR A 332 -2.04 -10.43 2.14
C TYR A 332 -1.51 -11.50 3.09
N ASN A 333 -2.41 -12.17 3.83
CA ASN A 333 -2.08 -13.33 4.66
C ASN A 333 -2.10 -14.62 3.84
N LEU A 334 -1.14 -15.47 4.11
CA LEU A 334 -0.98 -16.82 3.55
C LEU A 334 -0.81 -17.86 4.68
N GLY A 335 -1.66 -17.74 5.70
CA GLY A 335 -1.68 -18.63 6.87
C GLY A 335 -1.14 -17.99 8.16
N GLN A 336 -0.58 -16.78 8.13
CA GLN A 336 -0.15 -16.09 9.34
C GLN A 336 -1.35 -15.92 10.28
N HIS A 337 -1.16 -16.22 11.57
CA HIS A 337 -2.22 -16.25 12.59
C HIS A 337 -3.41 -17.18 12.21
N GLY A 338 -3.16 -18.18 11.37
CA GLY A 338 -4.22 -19.02 10.80
C GLY A 338 -5.17 -18.26 9.88
N MET A 339 -4.78 -17.05 9.46
CA MET A 339 -5.60 -16.21 8.60
C MET A 339 -5.18 -16.26 7.14
N TRP A 340 -6.16 -16.07 6.28
CA TRP A 340 -5.99 -16.01 4.85
C TRP A 340 -6.61 -14.74 4.28
N LYS A 341 -6.02 -14.26 3.18
CA LYS A 341 -6.42 -13.04 2.48
C LYS A 341 -6.06 -11.76 3.27
N LYS A 342 -6.90 -10.76 3.21
CA LYS A 342 -6.74 -9.41 3.75
C LYS A 342 -7.82 -9.11 4.79
N GLN A 343 -8.04 -7.87 5.09
CA GLN A 343 -9.02 -7.39 6.06
C GLN A 343 -8.64 -7.71 7.52
N ALA A 344 -7.38 -7.49 7.86
CA ALA A 344 -6.86 -7.47 9.21
C ALA A 344 -5.89 -6.29 9.36
N LEU A 345 -5.58 -5.86 10.57
CA LEU A 345 -4.66 -4.75 10.82
C LEU A 345 -3.24 -5.21 11.17
N PHE A 346 -2.94 -6.50 10.93
CA PHE A 346 -1.61 -7.07 11.09
C PHE A 346 -0.63 -6.62 9.99
N GLU A 347 0.65 -6.84 10.23
CA GLU A 347 1.76 -6.49 9.33
C GLU A 347 1.53 -7.04 7.92
N HIS A 348 1.20 -8.33 7.78
CA HIS A 348 1.07 -9.00 6.48
C HIS A 348 -0.05 -8.44 5.60
N THR A 349 -1.04 -7.78 6.17
CA THR A 349 -2.18 -7.23 5.42
C THR A 349 -2.08 -5.73 5.20
N THR A 350 -1.41 -5.00 6.10
CA THR A 350 -1.23 -3.55 5.99
C THR A 350 0.06 -3.18 5.26
N ARG A 351 1.12 -3.98 5.40
CA ARG A 351 2.37 -3.81 4.68
C ARG A 351 2.22 -4.25 3.22
N THR A 352 2.67 -3.42 2.30
CA THR A 352 2.60 -3.68 0.85
C THR A 352 3.89 -3.22 0.17
N PRO A 353 4.35 -3.89 -0.91
CA PRO A 353 5.57 -3.50 -1.58
C PRO A 353 5.46 -2.10 -2.17
N LEU A 354 6.57 -1.36 -2.12
CA LEU A 354 6.74 -0.07 -2.78
C LEU A 354 8.18 0.07 -3.29
N ILE A 355 8.32 0.31 -4.59
CA ILE A 355 9.61 0.53 -5.26
C ILE A 355 9.50 1.78 -6.13
N PHE A 356 10.48 2.68 -6.02
CA PHE A 356 10.64 3.84 -6.91
C PHE A 356 11.95 3.73 -7.67
N SER A 357 11.89 3.70 -8.99
CA SER A 357 13.04 3.88 -9.88
C SER A 357 12.92 5.25 -10.55
N VAL A 358 13.86 6.15 -10.24
CA VAL A 358 13.87 7.53 -10.74
C VAL A 358 15.18 7.79 -11.48
N PRO A 359 15.15 7.95 -12.82
CA PRO A 359 16.36 8.13 -13.61
C PRO A 359 17.21 9.32 -13.13
N GLY A 360 18.50 9.04 -12.92
CA GLY A 360 19.45 10.04 -12.42
C GLY A 360 19.41 10.29 -10.92
N LEU A 361 18.45 9.74 -10.20
CA LEU A 361 18.34 9.88 -8.74
C LEU A 361 18.60 8.55 -8.00
N THR A 362 18.04 7.44 -8.47
CA THR A 362 18.13 6.12 -7.83
C THR A 362 19.04 5.19 -8.64
N ASN A 363 20.30 5.59 -8.83
CA ASN A 363 21.23 4.87 -9.72
C ASN A 363 21.83 3.59 -9.12
N ASN A 364 21.71 3.41 -7.80
CA ASN A 364 22.20 2.24 -7.07
C ASN A 364 21.04 1.63 -6.28
N GLU A 365 21.14 0.33 -6.00
CA GLU A 365 20.17 -0.34 -5.13
C GLU A 365 20.04 0.38 -3.78
N GLY A 366 18.88 0.94 -3.50
CA GLY A 366 18.54 1.58 -2.25
C GLY A 366 17.52 0.76 -1.47
N LYS A 367 17.72 0.62 -0.14
CA LYS A 367 16.84 -0.08 0.76
C LYS A 367 16.51 0.82 1.95
N SER A 368 15.29 1.32 2.02
CA SER A 368 14.84 2.12 3.16
C SER A 368 14.03 1.27 4.13
N SER A 369 14.43 1.32 5.40
CA SER A 369 13.67 0.73 6.53
C SER A 369 12.77 1.74 7.23
N ARG A 370 12.66 2.96 6.69
CA ARG A 370 11.77 3.98 7.22
C ARG A 370 10.32 3.61 6.98
N VAL A 371 9.46 3.95 7.93
CA VAL A 371 8.02 3.73 7.80
C VAL A 371 7.42 4.80 6.88
N VAL A 372 6.84 4.37 5.78
CA VAL A 372 6.20 5.23 4.78
C VAL A 372 4.78 4.74 4.49
N GLU A 373 3.97 5.60 3.89
CA GLU A 373 2.57 5.32 3.57
C GLU A 373 2.35 5.32 2.06
N MET A 374 1.39 4.56 1.58
CA MET A 374 0.97 4.62 0.17
C MET A 374 0.47 6.02 -0.22
N LEU A 375 -0.03 6.81 0.72
CA LEU A 375 -0.37 8.23 0.54
C LEU A 375 0.81 9.08 0.06
N ASP A 376 2.04 8.67 0.39
CA ASP A 376 3.26 9.41 0.09
C ASP A 376 3.61 9.39 -1.41
N ILE A 377 3.01 8.45 -2.16
CA ILE A 377 3.20 8.33 -3.62
C ILE A 377 2.74 9.61 -4.34
N TYR A 378 1.57 10.14 -3.97
CA TYR A 378 1.00 11.30 -4.67
C TYR A 378 1.91 12.54 -4.56
N PRO A 379 2.23 13.08 -3.36
CA PRO A 379 3.08 14.26 -3.26
C PRO A 379 4.49 14.02 -3.81
N THR A 380 5.02 12.79 -3.72
CA THR A 380 6.33 12.44 -4.26
C THR A 380 6.35 12.55 -5.79
N LEU A 381 5.44 11.90 -6.49
CA LEU A 381 5.36 11.95 -7.94
C LEU A 381 5.04 13.35 -8.46
N ALA A 382 4.13 14.06 -7.79
CA ALA A 382 3.78 15.43 -8.15
C ALA A 382 5.01 16.36 -8.04
N ASN A 383 5.83 16.20 -7.01
CA ASN A 383 7.06 16.96 -6.81
C ASN A 383 8.14 16.58 -7.84
N LEU A 384 8.43 15.27 -8.02
CA LEU A 384 9.44 14.79 -8.97
C LEU A 384 9.19 15.27 -10.41
N CYS A 385 7.92 15.42 -10.78
CA CYS A 385 7.52 15.89 -12.11
C CYS A 385 7.21 17.39 -12.19
N ASN A 386 7.47 18.17 -11.12
CA ASN A 386 7.21 19.60 -11.02
C ASN A 386 5.78 19.98 -11.47
N LEU A 387 4.79 19.19 -11.06
CA LEU A 387 3.39 19.43 -11.45
C LEU A 387 2.89 20.71 -10.78
N LYS A 388 2.02 21.44 -11.51
CA LYS A 388 1.36 22.66 -11.02
C LYS A 388 0.02 22.33 -10.36
N ASN A 389 -0.44 23.23 -9.48
CA ASN A 389 -1.74 23.13 -8.82
C ASN A 389 -1.91 21.83 -7.99
N ILE A 390 -0.83 21.40 -7.33
CA ILE A 390 -0.87 20.27 -6.40
C ILE A 390 -1.82 20.66 -5.25
N PRO A 391 -2.80 19.80 -4.88
CA PRO A 391 -3.64 20.06 -3.73
C PRO A 391 -2.78 20.29 -2.47
N GLN A 392 -3.05 21.37 -1.72
CA GLN A 392 -2.23 21.76 -0.57
C GLN A 392 -2.54 20.95 0.70
N ASP A 393 -3.63 20.23 0.69
CA ASP A 393 -4.20 19.47 1.79
C ASP A 393 -4.01 17.94 1.66
N LEU A 394 -3.05 17.53 0.81
CA LEU A 394 -2.61 16.13 0.72
C LEU A 394 -2.08 15.66 2.09
N GLN A 395 -2.47 14.44 2.49
CA GLN A 395 -2.11 13.90 3.81
C GLN A 395 -0.83 13.04 3.79
N GLY A 396 -0.31 12.72 2.60
CA GLY A 396 0.98 12.06 2.41
C GLY A 396 2.19 13.01 2.52
N LYS A 397 3.38 12.44 2.64
CA LYS A 397 4.67 13.14 2.69
C LYS A 397 5.44 12.91 1.38
N ASN A 398 6.29 13.87 1.00
CA ASN A 398 7.19 13.71 -0.13
C ASN A 398 8.39 12.83 0.24
N LEU A 399 8.56 11.70 -0.42
CA LEU A 399 9.63 10.73 -0.21
C LEU A 399 10.97 11.13 -0.83
N LEU A 400 11.09 12.29 -1.49
CA LEU A 400 12.33 12.73 -2.12
C LEU A 400 13.58 12.63 -1.21
N PRO A 401 13.54 12.98 0.08
CA PRO A 401 14.68 12.80 0.96
C PRO A 401 15.14 11.33 1.08
N LEU A 402 14.19 10.39 1.11
CA LEU A 402 14.48 8.95 1.19
C LEU A 402 14.91 8.36 -0.16
N LEU A 403 14.46 8.94 -1.27
CA LEU A 403 14.94 8.56 -2.61
C LEU A 403 16.38 9.01 -2.83
N GLN A 404 16.81 10.14 -2.24
CA GLN A 404 18.18 10.64 -2.27
C GLN A 404 19.10 9.90 -1.30
N ASN A 405 18.61 9.61 -0.11
CA ASN A 405 19.30 8.86 0.94
C ASN A 405 18.31 7.98 1.69
N PRO A 406 18.28 6.66 1.42
CA PRO A 406 17.34 5.72 2.06
C PRO A 406 17.37 5.70 3.59
N ASP A 407 18.50 6.11 4.19
CA ASP A 407 18.70 6.18 5.65
C ASP A 407 18.50 7.58 6.23
N ALA A 408 18.07 8.55 5.44
CA ALA A 408 17.81 9.91 5.91
C ALA A 408 16.92 9.92 7.16
N ALA A 409 17.09 10.95 8.01
CA ALA A 409 16.21 11.15 9.15
C ALA A 409 14.75 11.30 8.68
N TRP A 410 13.85 10.52 9.28
CA TRP A 410 12.46 10.44 8.88
C TRP A 410 11.55 10.22 10.08
N ASP A 411 10.65 11.14 10.35
CA ASP A 411 9.60 10.96 11.35
C ASP A 411 8.36 10.36 10.66
N GLY A 412 8.44 9.06 10.38
CA GLY A 412 7.39 8.28 9.72
C GLY A 412 6.59 7.46 10.72
N ALA A 413 5.28 7.46 10.53
CA ALA A 413 4.38 6.48 11.13
C ALA A 413 3.23 6.26 10.16
N ALA A 414 2.87 5.02 9.93
CA ALA A 414 1.80 4.66 9.02
C ALA A 414 0.49 4.45 9.78
N TYR A 415 -0.57 5.01 9.22
CA TYR A 415 -1.93 4.87 9.69
C TYR A 415 -2.71 3.93 8.78
N SER A 416 -3.43 2.98 9.37
CA SER A 416 -4.40 2.16 8.63
C SER A 416 -5.69 2.04 9.44
N VAL A 417 -6.80 1.90 8.73
CA VAL A 417 -8.14 1.75 9.33
C VAL A 417 -8.87 0.57 8.69
N LEU A 418 -9.76 -0.06 9.44
CA LEU A 418 -10.58 -1.16 8.98
C LEU A 418 -11.96 -1.13 9.65
N LEU A 419 -13.01 -1.06 8.85
CA LEU A 419 -14.38 -1.21 9.33
C LEU A 419 -14.81 -2.68 9.23
N ARG A 420 -15.03 -3.30 10.38
CA ARG A 420 -15.61 -4.63 10.46
C ARG A 420 -17.14 -4.55 10.54
N THR A 421 -17.81 -5.27 9.67
CA THR A 421 -19.27 -5.40 9.65
C THR A 421 -19.67 -6.87 9.55
N PRO A 422 -20.83 -7.26 10.11
CA PRO A 422 -21.29 -8.64 10.02
C PRO A 422 -21.56 -9.02 8.57
N ASN A 423 -21.17 -10.22 8.23
CA ASN A 423 -21.50 -10.87 6.96
C ASN A 423 -21.68 -12.38 7.19
N ARG A 424 -22.09 -13.13 6.17
CA ARG A 424 -22.35 -14.56 6.29
C ARG A 424 -21.15 -15.40 6.77
N PHE A 425 -19.93 -14.86 6.71
CA PHE A 425 -18.69 -15.54 7.10
C PHE A 425 -18.15 -15.07 8.46
N ILE A 426 -18.69 -13.98 9.02
CA ILE A 426 -18.30 -13.42 10.32
C ILE A 426 -19.43 -13.68 11.31
N LYS A 427 -19.37 -14.85 11.96
CA LYS A 427 -20.46 -15.34 12.84
C LYS A 427 -20.45 -14.75 14.24
N TYR A 428 -19.34 -14.17 14.69
CA TYR A 428 -19.19 -13.58 16.02
C TYR A 428 -19.80 -12.18 16.16
N MET A 429 -20.18 -11.54 15.05
CA MET A 429 -20.81 -10.22 15.07
C MET A 429 -22.33 -10.31 14.97
N LYS A 430 -23.03 -9.44 15.72
CA LYS A 430 -24.48 -9.31 15.65
C LYS A 430 -24.91 -8.49 14.42
N LYS A 431 -26.13 -8.72 13.93
CA LYS A 431 -26.68 -7.95 12.81
C LYS A 431 -26.72 -6.45 13.18
N GLY A 432 -26.18 -5.63 12.29
CA GLY A 432 -26.08 -4.18 12.48
C GLY A 432 -24.89 -3.72 13.32
N GLU A 433 -24.12 -4.63 13.91
CA GLU A 433 -22.92 -4.28 14.67
C GLU A 433 -21.84 -3.71 13.74
N ARG A 434 -21.09 -2.75 14.23
CA ARG A 434 -19.92 -2.17 13.55
C ARG A 434 -18.77 -2.11 14.53
N ALA A 435 -17.58 -2.45 14.07
CA ALA A 435 -16.34 -2.26 14.80
C ALA A 435 -15.32 -1.58 13.89
N LEU A 436 -14.86 -0.41 14.30
CA LEU A 436 -13.86 0.36 13.58
C LEU A 436 -12.52 0.16 14.26
N GLY A 437 -11.62 -0.54 13.57
CA GLY A 437 -10.23 -0.73 13.99
C GLY A 437 -9.35 0.36 13.41
N ARG A 438 -8.44 0.91 14.20
CA ARG A 438 -7.41 1.86 13.78
C ARG A 438 -6.06 1.42 14.29
N THR A 439 -5.06 1.50 13.44
CA THR A 439 -3.68 1.11 13.80
C THR A 439 -2.69 2.21 13.42
N ILE A 440 -1.67 2.37 14.27
CA ILE A 440 -0.49 3.19 13.98
C ILE A 440 0.75 2.30 14.03
N ARG A 441 1.55 2.30 12.97
CA ARG A 441 2.82 1.58 12.83
C ARG A 441 3.97 2.57 12.84
N THR A 442 4.85 2.46 13.82
CA THR A 442 6.12 3.19 13.90
C THR A 442 7.28 2.25 13.55
N GLU A 443 8.54 2.71 13.53
CA GLU A 443 9.67 1.82 13.23
C GLU A 443 9.76 0.62 14.20
N ARG A 444 9.35 0.79 15.46
CA ARG A 444 9.45 -0.25 16.48
C ARG A 444 8.12 -0.88 16.87
N TYR A 445 7.05 -0.11 16.93
CA TYR A 445 5.79 -0.55 17.52
C TYR A 445 4.64 -0.49 16.53
N ARG A 446 3.68 -1.40 16.71
CA ARG A 446 2.32 -1.30 16.19
C ARG A 446 1.36 -1.19 17.37
N TYR A 447 0.47 -0.20 17.33
CA TYR A 447 -0.63 -0.03 18.26
C TYR A 447 -1.95 -0.04 17.49
N THR A 448 -2.87 -0.88 17.89
CA THR A 448 -4.20 -1.03 17.28
C THR A 448 -5.26 -0.92 18.36
N GLU A 449 -6.36 -0.23 18.06
CA GLU A 449 -7.55 -0.17 18.91
C GLU A 449 -8.80 -0.34 18.09
N TRP A 450 -9.82 -0.98 18.71
CA TRP A 450 -11.13 -1.20 18.12
C TRP A 450 -12.17 -0.37 18.87
N ASN A 451 -12.95 0.48 18.12
CA ASN A 451 -13.88 1.45 18.67
C ASN A 451 -13.25 2.26 19.83
N ASP A 452 -12.12 2.92 19.52
CA ASP A 452 -11.37 3.76 20.46
C ASP A 452 -10.99 3.03 21.76
N GLY A 453 -10.73 1.73 21.66
CA GLY A 453 -10.34 0.83 22.76
C GLY A 453 -11.49 0.12 23.47
N GLU A 454 -12.75 0.51 23.27
CA GLU A 454 -13.91 -0.12 23.91
C GLU A 454 -14.07 -1.62 23.57
N LYS A 455 -13.59 -2.01 22.37
CA LYS A 455 -13.64 -3.38 21.86
C LYS A 455 -12.28 -4.08 21.88
N GLY A 456 -11.35 -3.56 22.70
CA GLY A 456 -10.01 -4.09 22.88
C GLY A 456 -8.97 -3.44 21.97
N GLY A 457 -7.73 -3.84 22.16
CA GLY A 457 -6.60 -3.34 21.40
C GLY A 457 -5.41 -4.30 21.38
N GLU A 458 -4.39 -3.90 20.64
CA GLU A 458 -3.18 -4.66 20.44
C GLU A 458 -1.97 -3.74 20.47
N LEU A 459 -0.86 -4.26 20.99
CA LEU A 459 0.44 -3.60 20.98
C LEU A 459 1.51 -4.63 20.70
N TYR A 460 2.33 -4.41 19.70
CA TYR A 460 3.44 -5.29 19.32
C TYR A 460 4.75 -4.52 19.28
N ASP A 461 5.84 -5.14 19.72
CA ASP A 461 7.21 -4.60 19.68
C ASP A 461 8.05 -5.40 18.68
N TYR A 462 8.21 -4.87 17.47
CA TYR A 462 8.93 -5.53 16.37
C TYR A 462 10.42 -5.76 16.60
N GLN A 463 10.99 -5.16 17.65
CA GLN A 463 12.37 -5.42 18.02
C GLN A 463 12.54 -6.82 18.62
N VAL A 464 11.49 -7.36 19.24
CA VAL A 464 11.50 -8.67 19.91
C VAL A 464 10.48 -9.64 19.36
N ASP A 465 9.41 -9.14 18.74
CA ASP A 465 8.30 -9.93 18.17
C ASP A 465 7.90 -9.40 16.78
N PRO A 466 8.68 -9.70 15.74
CA PRO A 466 8.37 -9.28 14.38
C PRO A 466 7.14 -9.98 13.77
N ASN A 467 6.68 -11.07 14.38
CA ASN A 467 5.55 -11.87 13.90
C ASN A 467 4.22 -11.53 14.60
N GLU A 468 4.21 -10.54 15.50
CA GLU A 468 2.99 -10.10 16.21
C GLU A 468 2.33 -11.22 17.03
N ASN A 469 3.13 -12.12 17.66
CA ASN A 469 2.61 -13.24 18.44
C ASN A 469 2.17 -12.82 19.84
N ASP A 470 2.88 -11.88 20.49
CA ASP A 470 2.67 -11.46 21.87
C ASP A 470 1.96 -10.11 21.95
N ASN A 471 0.65 -10.11 22.22
CA ASN A 471 -0.09 -8.87 22.43
C ASN A 471 0.22 -8.23 23.79
N LEU A 472 0.95 -7.12 23.78
CA LEU A 472 1.41 -6.36 24.95
C LEU A 472 0.40 -5.31 25.45
N TYR A 473 -0.79 -5.21 24.86
CA TYR A 473 -1.79 -4.15 25.13
C TYR A 473 -2.15 -4.06 26.62
N ASN A 474 -2.34 -5.18 27.30
CA ASN A 474 -2.68 -5.21 28.73
C ASN A 474 -1.46 -5.30 29.66
N ASN A 475 -0.24 -5.20 29.14
CA ASN A 475 0.98 -5.31 29.95
C ASN A 475 1.31 -3.95 30.61
N PRO A 476 1.31 -3.85 31.97
CA PRO A 476 1.56 -2.58 32.68
C PRO A 476 2.89 -1.90 32.34
N LYS A 477 3.91 -2.68 31.96
CA LYS A 477 5.25 -2.17 31.59
C LYS A 477 5.20 -1.29 30.34
N TYR A 478 4.23 -1.49 29.45
CA TYR A 478 4.10 -0.77 28.19
C TYR A 478 3.05 0.36 28.22
N LYS A 479 2.42 0.63 29.37
CA LYS A 479 1.34 1.61 29.50
C LYS A 479 1.72 3.03 29.04
N LYS A 480 2.97 3.44 29.28
CA LYS A 480 3.47 4.75 28.80
C LYS A 480 3.59 4.77 27.29
N ILE A 481 4.19 3.75 26.68
CA ILE A 481 4.35 3.60 25.24
C ILE A 481 2.98 3.53 24.55
N GLN A 482 2.04 2.77 25.10
CA GLN A 482 0.68 2.67 24.59
C GLN A 482 0.00 4.04 24.53
N LYS A 483 0.13 4.87 25.57
CA LYS A 483 -0.43 6.23 25.60
C LYS A 483 0.21 7.13 24.52
N GLU A 484 1.52 7.09 24.39
CA GLU A 484 2.26 7.88 23.37
C GLU A 484 1.83 7.49 21.94
N LEU A 485 1.63 6.20 21.68
CA LEU A 485 1.17 5.70 20.38
C LEU A 485 -0.29 6.05 20.11
N GLN A 486 -1.16 5.99 21.13
CA GLN A 486 -2.55 6.43 21.03
C GLN A 486 -2.65 7.91 20.70
N GLU A 487 -1.89 8.77 21.39
CA GLU A 487 -1.82 10.19 21.07
C GLU A 487 -1.30 10.45 19.65
N LYS A 488 -0.34 9.63 19.17
CA LYS A 488 0.17 9.71 17.81
C LYS A 488 -0.89 9.27 16.79
N LEU A 489 -1.66 8.24 17.10
CA LEU A 489 -2.78 7.77 16.29
C LEU A 489 -3.83 8.85 16.10
N TYR A 490 -4.29 9.47 17.20
CA TYR A 490 -5.34 10.50 17.13
C TYR A 490 -4.90 11.75 16.37
N ARG A 491 -3.63 12.18 16.52
CA ARG A 491 -3.07 13.25 15.69
C ARG A 491 -3.06 12.95 14.18
N LYS A 492 -3.06 11.68 13.78
CA LYS A 492 -3.18 11.29 12.36
C LYS A 492 -4.62 11.38 11.86
N ILE A 493 -5.60 11.11 12.70
CA ILE A 493 -7.03 11.14 12.38
C ILE A 493 -7.54 12.59 12.25
N GLU A 494 -7.01 13.50 13.08
CA GLU A 494 -7.43 14.92 13.13
C GLU A 494 -6.89 15.76 11.94
N LYS A 495 -5.94 15.24 11.19
CA LYS A 495 -5.36 15.88 9.99
C LYS A 495 -6.12 15.54 8.73
#